data_893af6ed7de9b73d747712c62a2c67bb
#
_entry.id   893af6ed7de9b73d747712c62a2c67bb
#
_cell.length_a   1.000
_cell.length_b   1.000
_cell.length_c   1.000
_cell.angle_alpha   90.00
_cell.angle_beta   90.00
_cell.angle_gamma   90.00
#
_symmetry.space_group_name_H-M   'P 1'
#
loop_
_entity.id
_entity.type
_entity.pdbx_description
1 polymer ?
#
loop_
_entity_poly.entity_id
_entity_poly.type
_entity_poly.pdbx_seq_one_letter_code
_entity_poly.pdbx_strand_id
1 'polypeptide(L)'
;MRFVWFAMASLTLGAEWPEKAFPDWNDDTVRKVLTDSAWSRGKTVKLEWVKRDPGNINLRDIPGALHAPANANQSLGPLGGIGRGKKETLPSKADILIRWPGALPLRQATALYRIREEKLDPNKLNELIGAPEKYAVVELFGVPAEIAHQGTSVIESIVLRSATVQFGNAKPIRPVKVEAKLQALTMNVRILFDRTPEFSAKSADVEVYADLQIFSVREKFRLSQMQYRGRSEL
;
A
#
# COMPACT_ATOMS: atom_id res chain seq x y z
N MET A 1 -51.36 -32.93 -1.32
CA MET A 1 -50.56 -31.77 -0.93
C MET A 1 -49.10 -32.05 -1.25
N ARG A 2 -48.54 -31.45 -2.28
CA ARG A 2 -47.14 -31.60 -2.68
C ARG A 2 -46.39 -30.35 -2.20
N PHE A 3 -45.51 -30.52 -1.21
CA PHE A 3 -44.59 -29.47 -0.75
C PHE A 3 -43.43 -29.33 -1.75
N VAL A 4 -43.38 -28.21 -2.46
CA VAL A 4 -42.25 -27.84 -3.30
C VAL A 4 -41.24 -27.12 -2.40
N TRP A 5 -40.11 -27.77 -2.17
CA TRP A 5 -38.94 -27.13 -1.50
C TRP A 5 -38.25 -26.25 -2.51
N PHE A 6 -38.36 -24.93 -2.33
CA PHE A 6 -37.49 -23.98 -3.00
C PHE A 6 -36.13 -24.00 -2.28
N ALA A 7 -35.15 -24.62 -2.89
CA ALA A 7 -33.76 -24.47 -2.49
C ALA A 7 -33.34 -23.06 -2.89
N MET A 8 -33.27 -22.12 -1.93
CA MET A 8 -32.56 -20.86 -2.11
C MET A 8 -31.08 -21.17 -2.27
N ALA A 9 -30.59 -21.13 -3.51
CA ALA A 9 -29.17 -21.07 -3.80
C ALA A 9 -28.67 -19.72 -3.27
N SER A 10 -28.04 -19.74 -2.10
CA SER A 10 -27.24 -18.62 -1.60
C SER A 10 -26.08 -18.41 -2.58
N LEU A 11 -26.20 -17.43 -3.45
CA LEU A 11 -25.08 -16.89 -4.24
C LEU A 11 -24.07 -16.30 -3.24
N THR A 12 -23.17 -17.14 -2.75
CA THR A 12 -21.94 -16.66 -2.15
C THR A 12 -21.14 -16.02 -3.27
N LEU A 13 -21.14 -14.69 -3.33
CA LEU A 13 -20.14 -13.91 -4.05
C LEU A 13 -18.78 -14.14 -3.35
N GLY A 14 -18.29 -15.36 -3.39
CA GLY A 14 -16.92 -15.69 -3.11
C GLY A 14 -16.08 -15.09 -4.23
N ALA A 15 -15.00 -14.40 -3.90
CA ALA A 15 -14.02 -14.01 -4.89
C ALA A 15 -13.67 -15.26 -5.70
N GLU A 16 -14.09 -15.29 -6.98
CA GLU A 16 -13.77 -16.41 -7.86
C GLU A 16 -12.25 -16.51 -7.96
N TRP A 17 -11.73 -17.53 -7.32
CA TRP A 17 -10.33 -17.91 -7.47
C TRP A 17 -10.09 -18.30 -8.93
N PRO A 18 -8.87 -18.07 -9.45
CA PRO A 18 -8.52 -18.51 -10.78
C PRO A 18 -8.85 -19.99 -10.96
N GLU A 19 -9.53 -20.33 -12.04
CA GLU A 19 -9.86 -21.72 -12.39
C GLU A 19 -8.62 -22.62 -12.44
N LYS A 20 -7.47 -22.02 -12.80
CA LYS A 20 -6.19 -22.73 -12.87
C LYS A 20 -5.40 -22.56 -11.57
N ALA A 21 -4.80 -23.66 -11.13
CA ALA A 21 -3.88 -23.64 -10.00
C ALA A 21 -2.58 -22.91 -10.38
N PHE A 22 -1.95 -22.25 -9.39
CA PHE A 22 -0.56 -21.82 -9.52
C PHE A 22 0.35 -23.06 -9.77
N PRO A 23 1.32 -23.05 -10.72
CA PRO A 23 1.87 -21.87 -11.40
C PRO A 23 1.24 -21.52 -12.76
N ASP A 24 0.14 -22.14 -13.18
CA ASP A 24 -0.43 -22.01 -14.52
C ASP A 24 -1.31 -20.75 -14.71
N TRP A 25 -1.17 -19.76 -13.85
CA TRP A 25 -1.87 -18.50 -13.97
C TRP A 25 -1.43 -17.73 -15.22
N ASN A 26 -2.38 -17.29 -16.03
CA ASN A 26 -2.11 -16.39 -17.17
C ASN A 26 -1.88 -14.94 -16.68
N ASP A 27 -1.53 -14.05 -17.59
CA ASP A 27 -1.21 -12.65 -17.26
C ASP A 27 -2.41 -11.89 -16.68
N ASP A 28 -3.63 -12.16 -17.18
CA ASP A 28 -4.84 -11.54 -16.65
C ASP A 28 -5.12 -11.99 -15.22
N THR A 29 -4.92 -13.26 -14.92
CA THR A 29 -5.02 -13.80 -13.56
C THR A 29 -4.00 -13.17 -12.65
N VAL A 30 -2.73 -13.11 -13.06
CA VAL A 30 -1.65 -12.48 -12.29
C VAL A 30 -1.99 -11.02 -12.02
N ARG A 31 -2.42 -10.27 -13.05
CA ARG A 31 -2.83 -8.88 -12.91
C ARG A 31 -4.00 -8.73 -11.93
N LYS A 32 -5.05 -9.54 -12.07
CA LYS A 32 -6.22 -9.52 -11.18
C LYS A 32 -5.81 -9.78 -9.73
N VAL A 33 -4.97 -10.78 -9.48
CA VAL A 33 -4.48 -11.08 -8.12
C VAL A 33 -3.71 -9.90 -7.54
N LEU A 34 -2.86 -9.23 -8.35
CA LEU A 34 -2.04 -8.12 -7.91
C LEU A 34 -2.83 -6.82 -7.69
N THR A 35 -3.96 -6.60 -8.38
CA THR A 35 -4.63 -5.29 -8.39
C THR A 35 -6.07 -5.30 -7.84
N ASP A 36 -6.79 -6.41 -7.97
CA ASP A 36 -8.19 -6.54 -7.54
C ASP A 36 -8.49 -7.96 -7.05
N SER A 37 -8.14 -8.24 -5.81
CA SER A 37 -8.32 -9.53 -5.15
C SER A 37 -8.70 -9.33 -3.69
N ALA A 38 -8.90 -10.44 -2.96
CA ALA A 38 -9.13 -10.37 -1.52
C ALA A 38 -7.99 -9.65 -0.75
N TRP A 39 -6.78 -9.64 -1.28
CA TRP A 39 -5.58 -9.06 -0.66
C TRP A 39 -5.13 -7.74 -1.30
N SER A 40 -5.82 -7.28 -2.34
CA SER A 40 -5.41 -6.09 -3.10
C SER A 40 -6.64 -5.30 -3.53
N ARG A 41 -6.66 -3.99 -3.25
CA ARG A 41 -7.74 -3.07 -3.58
C ARG A 41 -7.20 -1.78 -4.18
N GLY A 42 -7.69 -1.43 -5.36
CA GLY A 42 -7.44 -0.13 -5.97
C GLY A 42 -8.41 0.93 -5.42
N LYS A 43 -7.90 2.13 -5.20
CA LYS A 43 -8.70 3.28 -4.75
C LYS A 43 -8.21 4.56 -5.37
N THR A 44 -9.09 5.30 -6.02
CA THR A 44 -8.81 6.69 -6.43
C THR A 44 -9.00 7.63 -5.25
N VAL A 45 -7.95 8.35 -4.89
CA VAL A 45 -7.96 9.34 -3.82
C VAL A 45 -7.86 10.76 -4.40
N LYS A 46 -8.53 11.72 -3.74
CA LYS A 46 -8.36 13.14 -4.04
C LYS A 46 -7.14 13.66 -3.29
N LEU A 47 -6.30 14.42 -3.96
CA LEU A 47 -5.09 15.01 -3.38
C LEU A 47 -5.39 16.45 -2.96
N GLU A 48 -5.20 16.75 -1.69
CA GLU A 48 -5.40 18.08 -1.11
C GLU A 48 -4.04 18.71 -0.85
N TRP A 49 -3.47 19.32 -1.90
CA TRP A 49 -2.22 20.03 -1.77
C TRP A 49 -2.43 21.29 -0.92
N VAL A 50 -1.98 21.24 0.32
CA VAL A 50 -1.98 22.42 1.18
C VAL A 50 -1.07 23.46 0.54
N LYS A 51 -1.59 24.65 0.23
CA LYS A 51 -0.76 25.81 -0.06
C LYS A 51 -0.01 26.16 1.23
N ARG A 52 1.10 25.50 1.47
CA ARG A 52 1.99 25.89 2.57
C ARG A 52 2.64 27.18 2.16
N ASP A 53 2.35 28.22 2.93
CA ASP A 53 3.14 29.44 2.94
C ASP A 53 4.57 29.03 3.33
N PRO A 54 5.58 29.18 2.45
CA PRO A 54 6.96 28.75 2.75
C PRO A 54 7.57 29.46 3.95
N GLY A 55 6.89 30.47 4.49
CA GLY A 55 7.36 31.29 5.63
C GLY A 55 6.97 30.81 7.02
N ASN A 56 6.12 29.79 7.16
CA ASN A 56 5.60 29.42 8.50
C ASN A 56 5.84 27.97 8.89
N ILE A 57 7.05 27.47 8.66
CA ILE A 57 7.51 26.23 9.29
C ILE A 57 8.14 26.64 10.61
N ASN A 58 7.39 26.46 11.70
CA ASN A 58 7.96 26.54 13.05
C ASN A 58 8.94 25.37 13.22
N LEU A 59 10.24 25.62 12.98
CA LEU A 59 11.31 24.64 13.16
C LEU A 59 11.40 24.09 14.61
N ARG A 60 10.66 24.69 15.55
CA ARG A 60 10.56 24.22 16.94
C ARG A 60 9.72 22.95 17.13
N ASP A 61 8.88 22.59 16.14
CA ASP A 61 8.01 21.43 16.23
C ASP A 61 8.61 20.15 15.62
N ILE A 62 9.87 20.22 15.18
CA ILE A 62 10.60 19.06 14.64
C ILE A 62 11.55 18.55 15.73
N PRO A 63 11.26 17.40 16.38
CA PRO A 63 12.21 16.80 17.31
C PRO A 63 13.50 16.45 16.56
N GLY A 64 14.62 17.10 16.87
CA GLY A 64 15.93 16.85 16.28
C GLY A 64 16.51 17.97 15.41
N ALA A 65 15.80 19.08 15.16
CA ALA A 65 16.29 20.18 14.31
C ALA A 65 17.27 21.15 14.99
N LEU A 66 17.76 20.87 16.19
CA LEU A 66 18.52 21.83 17.02
C LEU A 66 20.01 21.91 16.72
N HIS A 67 20.55 21.37 15.63
CA HIS A 67 21.98 21.45 15.33
C HIS A 67 22.25 21.75 13.84
N ALA A 68 21.65 22.81 13.28
CA ALA A 68 22.15 23.39 12.05
C ALA A 68 22.96 24.66 12.38
N PRO A 69 24.23 24.79 11.91
CA PRO A 69 25.02 25.98 12.18
C PRO A 69 24.43 27.21 11.48
N ALA A 70 24.42 28.31 12.19
CA ALA A 70 23.78 29.59 11.83
C ALA A 70 24.53 30.40 10.73
N ASN A 71 25.03 29.78 9.67
CA ASN A 71 25.71 30.48 8.58
C ASN A 71 25.35 29.92 7.20
N ALA A 72 24.09 30.07 6.80
CA ALA A 72 23.66 29.79 5.42
C ALA A 72 22.91 30.98 4.82
N ASN A 73 23.38 32.21 5.06
CA ASN A 73 23.05 33.36 4.23
C ASN A 73 24.07 33.45 3.08
N GLN A 74 23.95 32.58 2.10
CA GLN A 74 24.54 32.85 0.76
C GLN A 74 23.40 33.16 -0.19
N SER A 75 23.26 34.46 -0.46
CA SER A 75 22.47 34.99 -1.55
C SER A 75 23.01 34.42 -2.86
N LEU A 76 22.27 33.53 -3.48
CA LEU A 76 22.45 33.17 -4.87
C LEU A 76 21.93 34.35 -5.70
N GLY A 77 22.86 35.05 -6.33
CA GLY A 77 22.59 36.18 -7.20
C GLY A 77 21.67 35.85 -8.38
N PRO A 78 21.20 36.88 -9.09
CA PRO A 78 20.20 36.72 -10.15
C PRO A 78 20.83 36.10 -11.40
N LEU A 79 20.73 34.80 -11.55
CA LEU A 79 20.93 34.15 -12.85
C LEU A 79 19.65 34.32 -13.67
N GLY A 80 19.79 35.16 -14.68
CA GLY A 80 18.75 35.58 -15.61
C GLY A 80 18.03 34.46 -16.30
N GLY A 81 16.81 34.80 -16.62
CA GLY A 81 15.76 34.10 -17.34
C GLY A 81 16.19 33.01 -18.31
N ILE A 82 15.77 31.82 -18.00
CA ILE A 82 15.59 30.74 -18.98
C ILE A 82 14.23 30.15 -18.78
N GLY A 83 13.40 30.29 -19.83
CA GLY A 83 12.29 29.44 -20.12
C GLY A 83 11.09 29.51 -19.14
N ARG A 84 9.97 30.05 -19.63
CA ARG A 84 8.64 29.77 -19.12
C ARG A 84 8.41 28.25 -19.20
N GLY A 85 8.92 27.51 -18.22
CA GLY A 85 8.55 26.13 -18.00
C GLY A 85 7.03 26.07 -17.83
N LYS A 86 6.36 25.17 -18.54
CA LYS A 86 4.97 24.83 -18.27
C LYS A 86 4.87 24.64 -16.76
N LYS A 87 3.98 25.39 -16.09
CA LYS A 87 3.61 25.11 -14.70
C LYS A 87 3.13 23.67 -14.70
N GLU A 88 3.94 22.75 -14.21
CA GLU A 88 3.48 21.39 -13.89
C GLU A 88 2.41 21.55 -12.84
N THR A 89 1.17 21.35 -13.24
CA THR A 89 0.05 21.35 -12.32
C THR A 89 0.12 20.04 -11.54
N LEU A 90 0.28 20.14 -10.22
CA LEU A 90 0.24 18.99 -9.34
C LEU A 90 -1.04 18.17 -9.59
N PRO A 91 -0.98 16.84 -9.58
CA PRO A 91 -2.15 16.01 -9.81
C PRO A 91 -3.22 16.26 -8.73
N SER A 92 -4.49 16.27 -9.11
CA SER A 92 -5.61 16.44 -8.18
C SER A 92 -6.15 15.12 -7.64
N LYS A 93 -5.77 14.02 -8.26
CA LYS A 93 -6.16 12.65 -7.89
C LYS A 93 -5.00 11.70 -8.08
N ALA A 94 -5.01 10.59 -7.37
CA ALA A 94 -4.08 9.48 -7.58
C ALA A 94 -4.82 8.15 -7.41
N ASP A 95 -4.40 7.13 -8.15
CA ASP A 95 -4.86 5.77 -8.01
C ASP A 95 -3.88 5.02 -7.12
N ILE A 96 -4.32 4.68 -5.92
CA ILE A 96 -3.52 4.00 -4.91
C ILE A 96 -3.98 2.54 -4.83
N LEU A 97 -3.02 1.63 -4.88
CA LEU A 97 -3.26 0.22 -4.64
C LEU A 97 -2.87 -0.12 -3.21
N ILE A 98 -3.82 -0.61 -2.43
CA ILE A 98 -3.63 -1.04 -1.03
C ILE A 98 -3.58 -2.56 -1.03
N ARG A 99 -2.48 -3.16 -0.57
CA ARG A 99 -2.30 -4.60 -0.65
C ARG A 99 -1.56 -5.20 0.54
N TRP A 100 -1.73 -6.52 0.70
CA TRP A 100 -1.06 -7.36 1.69
C TRP A 100 0.03 -8.21 1.03
N PRO A 101 1.22 -7.66 0.73
CA PRO A 101 2.24 -8.33 -0.09
C PRO A 101 2.78 -9.62 0.54
N GLY A 102 2.64 -9.79 1.86
CA GLY A 102 3.03 -11.00 2.58
C GLY A 102 2.14 -12.22 2.29
N ALA A 103 0.91 -12.02 1.79
CA ALA A 103 0.00 -13.11 1.43
C ALA A 103 0.59 -13.99 0.31
N LEU A 104 0.50 -15.32 0.48
CA LEU A 104 1.08 -16.26 -0.48
C LEU A 104 0.60 -16.02 -1.92
N PRO A 105 -0.69 -15.78 -2.20
CA PRO A 105 -1.14 -15.50 -3.57
C PRO A 105 -0.50 -14.27 -4.18
N LEU A 106 -0.30 -13.18 -3.42
CA LEU A 106 0.37 -11.98 -3.93
C LEU A 106 1.86 -12.22 -4.17
N ARG A 107 2.54 -12.97 -3.30
CA ARG A 107 3.94 -13.37 -3.52
C ARG A 107 4.09 -14.22 -4.77
N GLN A 108 3.18 -15.18 -4.98
CA GLN A 108 3.15 -16.03 -6.18
C GLN A 108 2.90 -15.22 -7.45
N ALA A 109 1.90 -14.32 -7.44
CA ALA A 109 1.61 -13.45 -8.57
C ALA A 109 2.76 -12.49 -8.87
N THR A 110 3.40 -11.92 -7.84
CA THR A 110 4.58 -11.06 -7.99
C THR A 110 5.76 -11.83 -8.61
N ALA A 111 6.00 -13.06 -8.17
CA ALA A 111 7.07 -13.90 -8.71
C ALA A 111 6.85 -14.23 -10.20
N LEU A 112 5.62 -14.62 -10.57
CA LEU A 112 5.28 -14.86 -11.98
C LEU A 112 5.38 -13.60 -12.84
N TYR A 113 4.90 -12.46 -12.33
CA TYR A 113 5.01 -11.17 -13.01
C TYR A 113 6.49 -10.85 -13.28
N ARG A 114 7.35 -10.96 -12.28
CA ARG A 114 8.79 -10.69 -12.42
C ARG A 114 9.47 -11.63 -13.41
N ILE A 115 9.17 -12.93 -13.35
CA ILE A 115 9.75 -13.90 -14.30
C ILE A 115 9.42 -13.49 -15.73
N ARG A 116 8.18 -13.08 -16.01
CA ARG A 116 7.74 -12.74 -17.36
C ARG A 116 8.27 -11.40 -17.85
N GLU A 117 8.14 -10.36 -17.04
CA GLU A 117 8.54 -8.99 -17.40
C GLU A 117 10.07 -8.83 -17.42
N GLU A 118 10.76 -9.36 -16.41
CA GLU A 118 12.22 -9.27 -16.29
C GLU A 118 12.92 -10.40 -17.06
N LYS A 119 12.17 -11.32 -17.72
CA LYS A 119 12.68 -12.50 -18.46
C LYS A 119 13.65 -13.35 -17.62
N LEU A 120 13.30 -13.53 -16.36
CA LEU A 120 14.10 -14.33 -15.43
C LEU A 120 13.91 -15.83 -15.70
N ASP A 121 14.90 -16.64 -15.24
CA ASP A 121 14.81 -18.09 -15.31
C ASP A 121 13.58 -18.61 -14.53
N PRO A 122 12.65 -19.35 -15.18
CA PRO A 122 11.48 -19.93 -14.51
C PRO A 122 11.84 -20.84 -13.31
N ASN A 123 13.01 -21.43 -13.29
CA ASN A 123 13.48 -22.27 -12.17
C ASN A 123 13.67 -21.47 -10.87
N LYS A 124 13.78 -20.13 -10.95
CA LYS A 124 13.85 -19.23 -9.80
C LYS A 124 12.50 -18.93 -9.15
N LEU A 125 11.40 -19.49 -9.67
CA LEU A 125 10.05 -19.19 -9.19
C LEU A 125 9.92 -19.36 -7.66
N ASN A 126 10.36 -20.47 -7.11
CA ASN A 126 10.26 -20.73 -5.68
C ASN A 126 11.16 -19.79 -4.84
N GLU A 127 12.33 -19.43 -5.34
CA GLU A 127 13.20 -18.44 -4.72
C GLU A 127 12.54 -17.06 -4.68
N LEU A 128 11.92 -16.64 -5.78
CA LEU A 128 11.23 -15.35 -5.90
C LEU A 128 9.97 -15.25 -5.03
N ILE A 129 9.27 -16.36 -4.80
CA ILE A 129 8.16 -16.40 -3.84
C ILE A 129 8.67 -16.13 -2.43
N GLY A 130 9.86 -16.67 -2.09
CA GLY A 130 10.52 -16.45 -0.82
C GLY A 130 9.77 -17.00 0.39
N ALA A 131 10.33 -16.77 1.57
CA ALA A 131 9.71 -17.10 2.84
C ALA A 131 8.67 -16.01 3.26
N PRO A 132 7.68 -16.37 4.12
CA PRO A 132 6.81 -15.38 4.73
C PRO A 132 7.59 -14.31 5.49
N GLU A 133 7.14 -13.06 5.40
CA GLU A 133 7.75 -11.96 6.16
C GLU A 133 7.49 -12.12 7.66
N LYS A 134 8.44 -11.68 8.50
CA LYS A 134 8.30 -11.65 9.96
C LYS A 134 7.11 -10.79 10.40
N TYR A 135 6.91 -9.66 9.72
CA TYR A 135 5.85 -8.70 10.00
C TYR A 135 4.62 -8.93 9.12
N ALA A 136 3.46 -8.50 9.59
CA ALA A 136 2.33 -8.28 8.72
C ALA A 136 2.56 -6.95 8.00
N VAL A 137 2.51 -6.94 6.67
CA VAL A 137 2.84 -5.77 5.87
C VAL A 137 1.62 -5.33 5.08
N VAL A 138 1.29 -4.04 5.18
CA VAL A 138 0.39 -3.35 4.25
C VAL A 138 1.24 -2.47 3.35
N GLU A 139 0.99 -2.50 2.07
CA GLU A 139 1.69 -1.68 1.09
C GLU A 139 0.72 -0.74 0.39
N LEU A 140 1.08 0.56 0.34
CA LEU A 140 0.45 1.55 -0.52
C LEU A 140 1.33 1.73 -1.74
N PHE A 141 0.85 1.26 -2.88
CA PHE A 141 1.56 1.34 -4.15
C PHE A 141 0.95 2.43 -5.03
N GLY A 142 1.78 3.16 -5.79
CA GLY A 142 1.32 4.22 -6.68
C GLY A 142 1.12 5.58 -6.00
N VAL A 143 1.65 5.77 -4.79
CA VAL A 143 1.64 7.06 -4.12
C VAL A 143 2.46 8.06 -4.94
N PRO A 144 1.94 9.27 -5.27
CA PRO A 144 2.67 10.25 -6.06
C PRO A 144 4.02 10.64 -5.43
N ALA A 145 5.09 10.66 -6.22
CA ALA A 145 6.44 10.97 -5.73
C ALA A 145 6.55 12.41 -5.21
N GLU A 146 5.71 13.31 -5.71
CA GLU A 146 5.71 14.74 -5.35
C GLU A 146 5.44 14.97 -3.86
N ILE A 147 4.77 14.04 -3.17
CA ILE A 147 4.56 14.17 -1.71
C ILE A 147 5.86 14.01 -0.91
N ALA A 148 6.87 13.38 -1.48
CA ALA A 148 8.15 13.14 -0.85
C ALA A 148 9.18 14.28 -1.11
N HIS A 149 8.73 15.50 -1.49
CA HIS A 149 9.61 16.64 -1.75
C HIS A 149 10.53 17.01 -0.57
N GLN A 150 10.15 16.66 0.67
CA GLN A 150 10.96 16.83 1.88
C GLN A 150 11.75 15.57 2.27
N GLY A 151 11.75 14.56 1.41
CA GLY A 151 12.36 13.26 1.65
C GLY A 151 11.38 12.19 2.12
N THR A 152 11.72 10.94 1.83
CA THR A 152 10.88 9.77 2.19
C THR A 152 10.76 9.61 3.70
N SER A 153 11.77 9.97 4.48
CA SER A 153 11.78 9.87 5.94
C SER A 153 10.67 10.71 6.61
N VAL A 154 10.27 11.83 5.98
CA VAL A 154 9.14 12.64 6.47
C VAL A 154 7.84 11.85 6.31
N ILE A 155 7.63 11.24 5.15
CA ILE A 155 6.45 10.39 4.89
C ILE A 155 6.42 9.19 5.83
N GLU A 156 7.56 8.52 6.03
CA GLU A 156 7.69 7.41 6.99
C GLU A 156 7.25 7.83 8.39
N SER A 157 7.70 9.00 8.84
CA SER A 157 7.36 9.54 10.17
C SER A 157 5.87 9.89 10.29
N ILE A 158 5.26 10.45 9.23
CA ILE A 158 3.84 10.79 9.19
C ILE A 158 3.00 9.52 9.26
N VAL A 159 3.29 8.56 8.40
CA VAL A 159 2.54 7.30 8.32
C VAL A 159 2.73 6.45 9.58
N LEU A 160 3.93 6.43 10.17
CA LEU A 160 4.19 5.72 11.43
C LEU A 160 3.27 6.19 12.56
N ARG A 161 2.95 7.49 12.60
CA ARG A 161 2.07 8.08 13.62
C ARG A 161 0.59 7.94 13.31
N SER A 162 0.21 7.92 12.02
CA SER A 162 -1.18 7.98 11.60
C SER A 162 -1.78 6.62 11.27
N ALA A 163 -0.96 5.68 10.75
CA ALA A 163 -1.48 4.42 10.26
C ALA A 163 -1.94 3.47 11.38
N THR A 164 -2.96 2.69 11.06
CA THR A 164 -3.46 1.63 11.94
C THR A 164 -4.05 0.49 11.12
N VAL A 165 -4.05 -0.72 11.72
CA VAL A 165 -4.92 -1.82 11.31
C VAL A 165 -5.85 -2.16 12.47
N GLN A 166 -7.12 -2.44 12.18
CA GLN A 166 -8.12 -2.77 13.19
C GLN A 166 -8.94 -3.98 12.74
N PHE A 167 -9.05 -4.97 13.61
CA PHE A 167 -9.81 -6.20 13.38
C PHE A 167 -11.18 -6.08 14.07
N GLY A 168 -12.26 -5.97 13.28
CA GLY A 168 -13.60 -5.78 13.82
C GLY A 168 -13.66 -4.61 14.81
N ASN A 169 -14.07 -4.91 16.05
CA ASN A 169 -14.16 -3.93 17.15
C ASN A 169 -12.93 -3.96 18.08
N ALA A 170 -11.85 -4.66 17.73
CA ALA A 170 -10.64 -4.71 18.53
C ALA A 170 -9.94 -3.34 18.57
N LYS A 171 -9.02 -3.16 19.53
CA LYS A 171 -8.19 -1.95 19.59
C LYS A 171 -7.33 -1.84 18.34
N PRO A 172 -7.22 -0.64 17.73
CA PRO A 172 -6.34 -0.43 16.59
C PRO A 172 -4.87 -0.74 16.93
N ILE A 173 -4.22 -1.48 16.05
CA ILE A 173 -2.80 -1.83 16.14
C ILE A 173 -2.02 -0.78 15.33
N ARG A 174 -0.95 -0.24 15.93
CA ARG A 174 -0.05 0.72 15.27
C ARG A 174 1.12 0.00 14.61
N PRO A 175 1.68 0.57 13.53
CA PRO A 175 2.87 0.00 12.91
C PRO A 175 4.09 0.16 13.81
N VAL A 176 5.04 -0.78 13.68
CA VAL A 176 6.35 -0.74 14.32
C VAL A 176 7.41 -0.10 13.42
N LYS A 177 7.17 -0.11 12.10
CA LYS A 177 8.07 0.45 11.10
C LYS A 177 7.29 0.88 9.86
N VAL A 178 7.78 1.91 9.19
CA VAL A 178 7.35 2.32 7.85
C VAL A 178 8.59 2.46 6.96
N GLU A 179 8.47 2.04 5.72
CA GLU A 179 9.51 2.14 4.71
C GLU A 179 8.90 2.78 3.46
N ALA A 180 9.46 3.91 3.02
CA ALA A 180 9.03 4.58 1.81
C ALA A 180 10.14 4.53 0.75
N LYS A 181 9.81 4.05 -0.44
CA LYS A 181 10.78 3.90 -1.55
C LYS A 181 10.25 4.57 -2.80
N LEU A 182 11.01 5.55 -3.31
CA LEU A 182 10.73 6.18 -4.60
C LEU A 182 10.97 5.21 -5.76
N GLN A 183 10.06 5.24 -6.73
CA GLN A 183 10.13 4.48 -7.99
C GLN A 183 9.67 5.39 -9.13
N ALA A 184 10.61 6.03 -9.80
CA ALA A 184 10.35 7.01 -10.86
C ALA A 184 9.32 8.09 -10.40
N LEU A 185 8.11 8.07 -10.96
CA LEU A 185 7.04 9.05 -10.67
C LEU A 185 6.14 8.69 -9.49
N THR A 186 6.38 7.56 -8.85
CA THR A 186 5.59 7.07 -7.72
C THR A 186 6.46 6.68 -6.56
N MET A 187 5.83 6.47 -5.42
CA MET A 187 6.46 5.96 -4.22
C MET A 187 5.65 4.76 -3.70
N ASN A 188 6.35 3.76 -3.22
CA ASN A 188 5.76 2.66 -2.46
C ASN A 188 5.98 2.91 -0.98
N VAL A 189 4.92 2.78 -0.18
CA VAL A 189 4.98 2.90 1.28
C VAL A 189 4.60 1.56 1.89
N ARG A 190 5.55 0.91 2.55
CA ARG A 190 5.35 -0.35 3.27
C ARG A 190 5.19 -0.05 4.75
N ILE A 191 4.10 -0.52 5.32
CA ILE A 191 3.69 -0.29 6.71
C ILE A 191 3.75 -1.64 7.42
N LEU A 192 4.66 -1.80 8.37
CA LEU A 192 4.98 -3.06 9.03
C LEU A 192 4.34 -3.10 10.42
N PHE A 193 3.59 -4.15 10.70
CA PHE A 193 2.92 -4.41 11.97
C PHE A 193 3.46 -5.68 12.60
N ASP A 194 3.62 -5.69 13.93
CA ASP A 194 3.87 -6.94 14.64
C ASP A 194 2.70 -7.90 14.45
N ARG A 195 3.00 -9.17 14.20
CA ARG A 195 1.98 -10.20 14.09
C ARG A 195 1.42 -10.51 15.47
N THR A 196 0.20 -10.08 15.72
CA THR A 196 -0.57 -10.39 16.92
C THR A 196 -1.58 -11.51 16.62
N PRO A 197 -2.19 -12.14 17.64
CA PRO A 197 -3.18 -13.21 17.43
C PRO A 197 -4.35 -12.81 16.53
N GLU A 198 -4.71 -11.52 16.48
CA GLU A 198 -5.79 -10.98 15.66
C GLU A 198 -5.54 -11.20 14.16
N PHE A 199 -4.28 -11.22 13.70
CA PHE A 199 -3.93 -11.54 12.31
C PHE A 199 -4.26 -12.99 11.91
N SER A 200 -4.52 -13.86 12.88
CA SER A 200 -4.95 -15.24 12.67
C SER A 200 -6.48 -15.42 12.78
N ALA A 201 -7.23 -14.35 13.08
CA ALA A 201 -8.68 -14.41 13.20
C ALA A 201 -9.33 -14.75 11.84
N LYS A 202 -10.35 -15.63 11.86
CA LYS A 202 -10.99 -16.10 10.61
C LYS A 202 -12.27 -15.35 10.24
N SER A 203 -12.84 -14.59 11.14
CA SER A 203 -14.24 -14.12 11.03
C SER A 203 -14.42 -12.60 11.11
N ALA A 204 -13.38 -11.84 11.38
CA ALA A 204 -13.47 -10.38 11.44
C ALA A 204 -13.10 -9.72 10.12
N ASP A 205 -13.65 -8.55 9.84
CA ASP A 205 -13.08 -7.66 8.81
C ASP A 205 -11.84 -6.99 9.39
N VAL A 206 -10.85 -6.70 8.54
CA VAL A 206 -9.70 -5.86 8.91
C VAL A 206 -9.79 -4.53 8.18
N GLU A 207 -9.77 -3.44 8.94
CA GLU A 207 -9.71 -2.09 8.39
C GLU A 207 -8.27 -1.59 8.43
N VAL A 208 -7.79 -1.14 7.28
CA VAL A 208 -6.51 -0.43 7.14
C VAL A 208 -6.80 1.05 7.05
N TYR A 209 -6.10 1.85 7.84
CA TYR A 209 -6.13 3.31 7.75
C TYR A 209 -4.70 3.85 7.68
N ALA A 210 -4.47 4.86 6.84
CA ALA A 210 -3.24 5.65 6.83
C ALA A 210 -3.56 7.07 6.35
N ASP A 211 -2.95 8.07 7.01
CA ASP A 211 -3.03 9.47 6.61
C ASP A 211 -1.64 9.95 6.19
N LEU A 212 -1.53 10.46 4.97
CA LEU A 212 -0.33 11.01 4.37
C LEU A 212 -0.37 12.54 4.30
N GLN A 213 -1.25 13.20 5.05
CA GLN A 213 -1.52 14.64 5.13
C GLN A 213 -2.20 15.24 3.91
N ILE A 214 -1.81 14.87 2.69
CA ILE A 214 -2.45 15.36 1.45
C ILE A 214 -3.59 14.45 0.99
N PHE A 215 -3.66 13.25 1.50
CA PHE A 215 -4.79 12.33 1.37
C PHE A 215 -4.74 11.29 2.48
N SER A 216 -5.86 10.66 2.73
CA SER A 216 -5.93 9.48 3.59
C SER A 216 -6.53 8.31 2.83
N VAL A 217 -6.11 7.11 3.22
CA VAL A 217 -6.72 5.85 2.77
C VAL A 217 -7.41 5.18 3.94
N ARG A 218 -8.59 4.61 3.65
CA ARG A 218 -9.32 3.74 4.57
C ARG A 218 -9.92 2.62 3.74
N GLU A 219 -9.53 1.39 4.02
CA GLU A 219 -9.98 0.23 3.26
C GLU A 219 -10.28 -0.95 4.17
N LYS A 220 -11.37 -1.68 3.86
CA LYS A 220 -11.78 -2.87 4.60
C LYS A 220 -11.54 -4.13 3.78
N PHE A 221 -10.90 -5.09 4.39
CA PHE A 221 -10.67 -6.41 3.83
C PHE A 221 -11.45 -7.45 4.64
N ARG A 222 -12.15 -8.34 3.94
CA ARG A 222 -12.91 -9.43 4.57
C ARG A 222 -12.01 -10.64 4.76
N LEU A 223 -11.66 -10.95 6.00
CA LEU A 223 -10.78 -12.09 6.30
C LEU A 223 -11.34 -13.43 5.80
N SER A 224 -12.67 -13.59 5.78
CA SER A 224 -13.31 -14.77 5.22
C SER A 224 -13.01 -14.98 3.73
N GLN A 225 -12.70 -13.92 2.98
CA GLN A 225 -12.30 -13.96 1.57
C GLN A 225 -10.78 -14.10 1.40
N MET A 226 -9.99 -13.80 2.44
CA MET A 226 -8.53 -13.87 2.42
C MET A 226 -8.03 -15.29 2.77
N GLN A 227 -8.74 -16.29 2.28
CA GLN A 227 -8.40 -17.70 2.44
C GLN A 227 -7.76 -18.23 1.17
N TYR A 228 -6.63 -18.90 1.27
CA TYR A 228 -5.97 -19.56 0.17
C TYR A 228 -5.61 -20.99 0.56
N ARG A 229 -6.09 -21.98 -0.23
CA ARG A 229 -5.90 -23.40 0.07
C ARG A 229 -6.31 -23.78 1.50
N GLY A 230 -7.43 -23.20 2.00
CA GLY A 230 -7.98 -23.44 3.33
C GLY A 230 -7.21 -22.79 4.48
N ARG A 231 -6.26 -21.89 4.20
CA ARG A 231 -5.50 -21.14 5.21
C ARG A 231 -5.75 -19.66 5.08
N SER A 232 -5.79 -18.96 6.21
CA SER A 232 -5.79 -17.50 6.23
C SER A 232 -4.40 -17.00 5.83
N GLU A 233 -4.37 -16.06 4.90
CA GLU A 233 -3.13 -15.50 4.35
C GLU A 233 -3.10 -13.99 4.59
N LEU A 234 -2.51 -13.59 5.73
CA LEU A 234 -2.22 -12.21 6.13
C LEU A 234 -0.75 -12.02 6.48
#